data_67ea208694d3ecb91e400c21ec6253f6
#
_entry.id   67ea208694d3ecb91e400c21ec6253f6
#
_cell.length_a   1.000
_cell.length_b   1.000
_cell.length_c   1.000
_cell.angle_alpha   90.00
_cell.angle_beta   90.00
_cell.angle_gamma   90.00
#
_symmetry.space_group_name_H-M   'P 1'
#
loop_
_entity.id
_entity.type
_entity.pdbx_description
1 polymer ?
#
loop_
_entity_poly.entity_id
_entity_poly.type
_entity_poly.pdbx_seq_one_letter_code
_entity_poly.pdbx_strand_id
1 'polypeptide(L)'
;MPTTKKTTKTKKVNKDSFFDKAGNALKTTWSYISTGRDYFWKGIRFTLATGIFLFVVISVVSSLISPLWQTSDEIDPEGKVVVFSPSGVVVDQEPVSRPSEWYEDALNDSLGGFGAQPTTPRLYEYRMLMKFFDDFKNDDRVTAMIFDPTGLGINPAYALPLARKIKETVDSGKEIVVRGFFFNDTTYMIASGASEISSKKISSFDIDGFGGAAPYYKNFFEKFLITPRIFTAGGWKTGPEQFTRDSMSEEEKENSKYIFRWWDKYKEFVLENRDVDLQWVADESYQDLISGKTKFANSALEWGLIDVMEETEDFDKRMIEKFGASEDDEEELNAVYFRDYLASFEEELPSKSKNVVRVITAEGTVAQGDITYGWMGSAGIKKMFEDAVEDENTKAIVLRVNSGGGLSISADYMRMAIQKAKDKGIPLVTSMGFIAASGGYS
;
A
#
# COMPACT_ATOMS: atom_id res chain seq x y z
N MET A 1 -79.07 83.49 -58.08
CA MET A 1 -78.38 83.60 -56.81
C MET A 1 -77.76 82.26 -56.55
N PRO A 2 -76.43 82.17 -56.53
CA PRO A 2 -75.71 80.87 -56.40
C PRO A 2 -75.34 80.58 -54.97
N THR A 3 -75.57 79.38 -54.52
CA THR A 3 -75.25 78.84 -53.21
C THR A 3 -73.85 78.22 -53.17
N THR A 4 -72.99 78.79 -52.36
CA THR A 4 -71.59 78.30 -52.10
C THR A 4 -71.55 77.07 -51.20
N LYS A 5 -71.12 75.92 -51.71
CA LYS A 5 -70.77 74.76 -50.90
C LYS A 5 -69.37 74.92 -50.33
N LYS A 6 -69.24 74.97 -48.98
CA LYS A 6 -67.97 74.83 -48.25
C LYS A 6 -67.59 73.37 -48.16
N THR A 7 -66.50 72.95 -48.75
CA THR A 7 -65.90 71.62 -48.60
C THR A 7 -64.90 71.66 -47.41
N THR A 8 -65.23 70.89 -46.34
CA THR A 8 -64.33 70.72 -45.17
C THR A 8 -63.37 69.58 -45.56
N LYS A 9 -62.05 69.87 -45.66
CA LYS A 9 -60.99 68.87 -45.78
C LYS A 9 -60.66 68.29 -44.40
N THR A 10 -61.06 67.07 -44.13
CA THR A 10 -60.61 66.26 -43.02
C THR A 10 -59.18 65.77 -43.28
N LYS A 11 -58.22 66.20 -42.49
CA LYS A 11 -56.84 65.68 -42.47
C LYS A 11 -56.89 64.25 -41.95
N LYS A 12 -56.66 63.26 -42.80
CA LYS A 12 -56.37 61.86 -42.39
C LYS A 12 -55.06 61.83 -41.64
N VAL A 13 -55.07 61.63 -40.36
CA VAL A 13 -53.86 61.32 -39.56
C VAL A 13 -53.38 59.92 -39.98
N ASN A 14 -52.19 59.86 -40.56
CA ASN A 14 -51.56 58.65 -41.03
C ASN A 14 -51.13 57.78 -39.80
N LYS A 15 -52.04 56.90 -39.35
CA LYS A 15 -51.81 56.01 -38.20
C LYS A 15 -50.65 55.04 -38.44
N ASP A 16 -50.34 54.67 -39.66
CA ASP A 16 -49.32 53.70 -40.03
C ASP A 16 -47.90 54.25 -39.70
N SER A 17 -47.67 55.57 -39.86
CA SER A 17 -46.38 56.22 -39.51
C SER A 17 -46.07 56.25 -38.00
N PHE A 18 -47.10 56.24 -37.17
CA PHE A 18 -46.89 56.24 -35.71
C PHE A 18 -46.51 54.84 -35.18
N PHE A 19 -47.19 53.80 -35.64
CA PHE A 19 -46.89 52.41 -35.30
C PHE A 19 -45.52 51.97 -35.81
N ASP A 20 -45.17 52.36 -37.02
CA ASP A 20 -43.83 52.10 -37.58
C ASP A 20 -42.68 52.75 -36.79
N LYS A 21 -42.87 54.01 -36.38
CA LYS A 21 -41.90 54.72 -35.52
C LYS A 21 -41.77 54.07 -34.13
N ALA A 22 -42.88 53.69 -33.54
CA ALA A 22 -42.90 53.01 -32.24
C ALA A 22 -42.26 51.59 -32.35
N GLY A 23 -42.54 50.83 -33.43
CA GLY A 23 -41.92 49.55 -33.67
C GLY A 23 -40.39 49.60 -33.88
N ASN A 24 -39.94 50.63 -34.62
CA ASN A 24 -38.49 50.86 -34.81
C ASN A 24 -37.81 51.29 -33.47
N ALA A 25 -38.44 52.16 -32.67
CA ALA A 25 -37.89 52.56 -31.39
C ALA A 25 -37.78 51.34 -30.44
N LEU A 26 -38.79 50.48 -30.41
CA LEU A 26 -38.77 49.21 -29.60
C LEU A 26 -37.68 48.25 -30.08
N LYS A 27 -37.49 48.08 -31.37
CA LYS A 27 -36.40 47.26 -31.94
C LYS A 27 -35.03 47.81 -31.58
N THR A 28 -34.85 49.12 -31.67
CA THR A 28 -33.60 49.77 -31.28
C THR A 28 -33.29 49.62 -29.78
N THR A 29 -34.30 49.82 -28.92
CA THR A 29 -34.15 49.63 -27.47
C THR A 29 -33.88 48.19 -27.14
N TRP A 30 -34.54 47.24 -27.77
CA TRP A 30 -34.27 45.79 -27.59
C TRP A 30 -32.86 45.39 -28.03
N SER A 31 -32.37 45.98 -29.13
CA SER A 31 -31.00 45.82 -29.62
C SER A 31 -29.99 46.29 -28.59
N TYR A 32 -30.16 47.45 -27.96
CA TYR A 32 -29.29 47.98 -26.93
C TYR A 32 -29.31 47.10 -25.65
N ILE A 33 -30.47 46.61 -25.24
CA ILE A 33 -30.61 45.71 -24.08
C ILE A 33 -29.94 44.36 -24.37
N SER A 34 -30.12 43.77 -25.56
CA SER A 34 -29.51 42.50 -25.92
C SER A 34 -27.97 42.62 -25.99
N THR A 35 -27.47 43.69 -26.60
CA THR A 35 -26.03 43.99 -26.68
C THR A 35 -25.42 44.19 -25.28
N GLY A 36 -26.09 45.00 -24.42
CA GLY A 36 -25.65 45.19 -23.00
C GLY A 36 -25.61 43.85 -22.21
N ARG A 37 -26.64 43.00 -22.39
CA ARG A 37 -26.64 41.67 -21.78
C ARG A 37 -25.49 40.80 -22.28
N ASP A 38 -25.18 40.84 -23.56
CA ASP A 38 -24.09 40.04 -24.16
C ASP A 38 -22.71 40.50 -23.67
N TYR A 39 -22.51 41.81 -23.51
CA TYR A 39 -21.29 42.36 -22.88
C TYR A 39 -21.19 41.99 -21.40
N PHE A 40 -22.30 42.03 -20.65
CA PHE A 40 -22.37 41.62 -19.27
C PHE A 40 -21.97 40.14 -19.09
N TRP A 41 -22.55 39.25 -19.89
CA TRP A 41 -22.20 37.83 -19.83
C TRP A 41 -20.77 37.52 -20.31
N LYS A 42 -20.26 38.25 -21.29
CA LYS A 42 -18.84 38.16 -21.71
C LYS A 42 -17.92 38.60 -20.56
N GLY A 43 -18.25 39.66 -19.87
CA GLY A 43 -17.53 40.12 -18.69
C GLY A 43 -17.49 39.08 -17.59
N ILE A 44 -18.63 38.50 -17.23
CA ILE A 44 -18.69 37.43 -16.23
C ILE A 44 -17.86 36.22 -16.64
N ARG A 45 -17.99 35.76 -17.87
CA ARG A 45 -17.18 34.62 -18.36
C ARG A 45 -15.69 34.90 -18.34
N PHE A 46 -15.28 36.11 -18.73
CA PHE A 46 -13.89 36.54 -18.67
C PHE A 46 -13.37 36.57 -17.23
N THR A 47 -14.12 37.14 -16.30
CA THR A 47 -13.73 37.22 -14.89
C THR A 47 -13.63 35.82 -14.26
N LEU A 48 -14.59 34.93 -14.54
CA LEU A 48 -14.55 33.54 -14.06
C LEU A 48 -13.39 32.77 -14.67
N ALA A 49 -13.16 32.88 -15.98
CA ALA A 49 -12.03 32.21 -16.64
C ALA A 49 -10.68 32.70 -16.12
N THR A 50 -10.55 34.01 -15.89
CA THR A 50 -9.34 34.61 -15.31
C THR A 50 -9.16 34.18 -13.85
N GLY A 51 -10.24 34.13 -13.07
CA GLY A 51 -10.21 33.63 -11.69
C GLY A 51 -9.78 32.16 -11.60
N ILE A 52 -10.35 31.30 -12.43
CA ILE A 52 -9.95 29.89 -12.52
C ILE A 52 -8.49 29.75 -12.97
N PHE A 53 -8.07 30.51 -13.98
CA PHE A 53 -6.69 30.50 -14.44
C PHE A 53 -5.71 30.92 -13.36
N LEU A 54 -5.98 32.03 -12.65
CA LEU A 54 -5.17 32.49 -11.55
C LEU A 54 -5.14 31.47 -10.41
N PHE A 55 -6.26 30.86 -10.08
CA PHE A 55 -6.33 29.80 -9.06
C PHE A 55 -5.44 28.60 -9.45
N VAL A 56 -5.52 28.13 -10.69
CA VAL A 56 -4.66 27.05 -11.20
C VAL A 56 -3.18 27.45 -11.14
N VAL A 57 -2.84 28.64 -11.61
CA VAL A 57 -1.46 29.14 -11.59
C VAL A 57 -0.94 29.26 -10.15
N ILE A 58 -1.74 29.82 -9.24
CA ILE A 58 -1.36 29.92 -7.81
C ILE A 58 -1.20 28.53 -7.19
N SER A 59 -2.11 27.59 -7.48
CA SER A 59 -2.01 26.21 -6.99
C SER A 59 -0.76 25.51 -7.50
N VAL A 60 -0.46 25.64 -8.80
CA VAL A 60 0.76 25.07 -9.40
C VAL A 60 2.02 25.73 -8.82
N VAL A 61 2.05 27.05 -8.73
CA VAL A 61 3.20 27.76 -8.14
C VAL A 61 3.35 27.42 -6.65
N SER A 62 2.25 27.34 -5.92
CA SER A 62 2.26 26.94 -4.50
C SER A 62 2.77 25.50 -4.34
N SER A 63 2.36 24.57 -5.19
CA SER A 63 2.85 23.18 -5.16
C SER A 63 4.33 23.05 -5.54
N LEU A 64 4.84 23.94 -6.40
CA LEU A 64 6.25 23.99 -6.77
C LEU A 64 7.14 24.67 -5.71
N ILE A 65 6.56 25.58 -4.95
CA ILE A 65 7.29 26.38 -3.94
C ILE A 65 7.16 25.75 -2.55
N SER A 66 6.07 25.02 -2.26
CA SER A 66 5.86 24.39 -0.95
C SER A 66 7.00 23.45 -0.51
N PRO A 67 7.64 22.65 -1.40
CA PRO A 67 8.82 21.88 -1.00
C PRO A 67 10.04 22.75 -0.65
N LEU A 68 10.14 23.97 -1.24
CA LEU A 68 11.23 24.91 -0.97
C LEU A 68 11.03 25.72 0.33
N TRP A 69 9.80 25.72 0.86
CA TRP A 69 9.42 26.43 2.10
C TRP A 69 9.11 25.47 3.25
N GLN A 70 9.03 24.16 2.99
CA GLN A 70 9.22 23.15 4.01
C GLN A 70 10.73 23.11 4.33
N THR A 71 11.22 24.11 5.08
CA THR A 71 12.24 23.82 6.05
C THR A 71 11.58 22.76 6.94
N SER A 72 11.90 21.49 6.75
CA SER A 72 11.73 20.53 7.83
C SER A 72 12.49 21.16 8.99
N ASP A 73 11.80 21.66 9.99
CA ASP A 73 12.42 21.84 11.29
C ASP A 73 13.06 20.49 11.54
N GLU A 74 14.38 20.46 11.63
CA GLU A 74 15.16 19.27 11.81
C GLU A 74 14.69 18.66 13.13
N ILE A 75 13.79 17.68 13.03
CA ILE A 75 13.17 17.08 14.21
C ILE A 75 14.27 16.28 14.89
N ASP A 76 14.78 16.83 15.97
CA ASP A 76 15.75 16.14 16.82
C ASP A 76 15.03 15.01 17.57
N PRO A 77 15.39 13.73 17.33
CA PRO A 77 14.81 12.59 18.03
C PRO A 77 15.36 12.38 19.44
N GLU A 78 16.31 13.21 19.90
CA GLU A 78 16.98 13.06 21.21
C GLU A 78 15.95 13.01 22.36
N GLY A 79 15.99 11.95 23.14
CA GLY A 79 15.09 11.72 24.26
C GLY A 79 13.63 11.42 23.91
N LYS A 80 13.29 11.24 22.62
CA LYS A 80 11.93 10.94 22.17
C LYS A 80 11.67 9.45 22.01
N VAL A 81 10.39 9.09 22.09
CA VAL A 81 9.90 7.75 21.76
C VAL A 81 9.56 7.67 20.29
N VAL A 82 10.06 6.67 19.58
CA VAL A 82 9.70 6.45 18.19
C VAL A 82 8.31 5.81 18.09
N VAL A 83 7.38 6.44 17.37
CA VAL A 83 6.05 5.87 17.12
C VAL A 83 5.98 5.34 15.69
N PHE A 84 5.76 4.02 15.57
CA PHE A 84 5.69 3.33 14.29
C PHE A 84 4.41 2.52 14.17
N SER A 85 3.45 3.00 13.39
CA SER A 85 2.16 2.34 13.11
C SER A 85 1.98 2.18 11.61
N PRO A 86 2.66 1.19 10.99
CA PRO A 86 2.57 0.98 9.55
C PRO A 86 1.19 0.48 9.14
N SER A 87 0.69 1.04 8.03
CA SER A 87 -0.51 0.54 7.36
C SER A 87 -0.20 0.36 5.88
N GLY A 88 -0.18 -0.90 5.42
CA GLY A 88 0.18 -1.24 4.04
C GLY A 88 0.72 -2.66 3.91
N VAL A 89 1.47 -2.93 2.85
CA VAL A 89 1.95 -4.27 2.51
C VAL A 89 3.47 -4.29 2.40
N VAL A 90 4.09 -5.33 2.97
CA VAL A 90 5.54 -5.57 2.83
C VAL A 90 5.83 -6.27 1.53
N VAL A 91 6.74 -5.68 0.75
CA VAL A 91 7.21 -6.17 -0.55
C VAL A 91 8.73 -6.30 -0.56
N ASP A 92 9.27 -7.08 -1.50
CA ASP A 92 10.72 -7.15 -1.68
C ASP A 92 11.30 -5.82 -2.17
N GLN A 93 10.58 -5.16 -3.09
CA GLN A 93 10.95 -3.86 -3.65
C GLN A 93 9.69 -3.12 -4.14
N GLU A 94 9.63 -1.83 -3.89
CA GLU A 94 8.59 -1.00 -4.52
C GLU A 94 8.77 -1.01 -6.04
N PRO A 95 7.67 -1.20 -6.81
CA PRO A 95 7.73 -1.06 -8.25
C PRO A 95 8.22 0.34 -8.61
N VAL A 96 9.15 0.42 -9.56
CA VAL A 96 9.60 1.73 -10.06
C VAL A 96 8.40 2.40 -10.74
N SER A 97 7.79 3.36 -10.06
CA SER A 97 6.68 4.13 -10.59
C SER A 97 7.11 4.90 -11.82
N ARG A 98 6.25 4.90 -12.85
CA ARG A 98 6.49 5.72 -14.05
C ARG A 98 6.31 7.20 -13.69
N PRO A 99 6.99 8.13 -14.37
CA PRO A 99 6.78 9.56 -14.17
C PRO A 99 5.32 10.01 -14.36
N SER A 100 4.46 9.20 -15.01
CA SER A 100 3.03 9.46 -15.16
C SER A 100 2.20 9.12 -13.91
N GLU A 101 2.71 8.33 -12.98
CA GLU A 101 1.97 7.90 -11.78
C GLU A 101 2.11 8.90 -10.62
N TRP A 102 3.19 9.70 -10.58
CA TRP A 102 3.37 10.70 -9.53
C TRP A 102 2.25 11.77 -9.49
N TYR A 103 1.67 12.13 -10.62
CA TYR A 103 0.58 13.09 -10.65
C TYR A 103 -0.76 12.44 -10.26
N GLU A 104 -0.93 11.13 -10.50
CA GLU A 104 -2.10 10.38 -10.03
C GLU A 104 -2.06 10.23 -8.50
N ASP A 105 -0.88 9.94 -7.93
CA ASP A 105 -0.68 9.91 -6.48
C ASP A 105 -0.88 11.31 -5.87
N ALA A 106 -0.33 12.36 -6.48
CA ALA A 106 -0.52 13.74 -6.05
C ALA A 106 -1.99 14.21 -6.22
N LEU A 107 -2.70 13.72 -7.23
CA LEU A 107 -4.12 13.99 -7.44
C LEU A 107 -4.97 13.25 -6.40
N ASN A 108 -4.65 12.00 -6.11
CA ASN A 108 -5.33 11.20 -5.08
C ASN A 108 -5.09 11.77 -3.68
N ASP A 109 -3.88 12.20 -3.36
CA ASP A 109 -3.56 12.91 -2.11
C ASP A 109 -4.31 14.26 -2.03
N SER A 110 -4.41 14.98 -3.15
CA SER A 110 -5.09 16.29 -3.21
C SER A 110 -6.63 16.15 -3.19
N LEU A 111 -7.18 15.07 -3.75
CA LEU A 111 -8.61 14.78 -3.84
C LEU A 111 -9.09 13.79 -2.76
N GLY A 112 -8.18 13.19 -2.00
CA GLY A 112 -8.48 12.22 -0.93
C GLY A 112 -9.42 12.73 0.17
N GLY A 113 -9.59 14.05 0.26
CA GLY A 113 -10.64 14.67 1.08
C GLY A 113 -12.08 14.40 0.59
N PHE A 114 -12.27 13.83 -0.59
CA PHE A 114 -13.59 13.50 -1.18
C PHE A 114 -13.91 12.01 -1.22
N GLY A 115 -13.20 11.18 -0.43
CA GLY A 115 -13.56 9.76 -0.24
C GLY A 115 -13.06 8.79 -1.31
N ALA A 116 -12.13 9.19 -2.17
CA ALA A 116 -11.40 8.25 -3.01
C ALA A 116 -10.39 7.48 -2.13
N GLN A 117 -10.66 6.18 -1.89
CA GLN A 117 -9.66 5.29 -1.28
C GLN A 117 -8.52 5.10 -2.28
N PRO A 118 -7.25 5.17 -1.84
CA PRO A 118 -6.14 4.84 -2.72
C PRO A 118 -6.32 3.42 -3.27
N THR A 119 -6.25 3.27 -4.58
CA THR A 119 -6.43 1.97 -5.26
C THR A 119 -5.26 1.01 -5.02
N THR A 120 -4.11 1.53 -4.63
CA THR A 120 -2.92 0.76 -4.25
C THR A 120 -2.61 0.96 -2.77
N PRO A 121 -2.35 -0.13 -2.00
CA PRO A 121 -1.92 0.00 -0.62
C PRO A 121 -0.55 0.67 -0.56
N ARG A 122 -0.24 1.34 0.56
CA ARG A 122 1.13 1.78 0.83
C ARG A 122 2.05 0.56 0.86
N LEU A 123 3.21 0.67 0.23
CA LEU A 123 4.20 -0.39 0.19
C LEU A 123 5.34 -0.09 1.17
N TYR A 124 5.86 -1.13 1.79
CA TYR A 124 7.04 -1.08 2.65
C TYR A 124 8.05 -2.09 2.12
N GLU A 125 9.20 -1.61 1.68
CA GLU A 125 10.29 -2.53 1.30
C GLU A 125 10.79 -3.28 2.53
N TYR A 126 10.84 -4.59 2.44
CA TYR A 126 11.33 -5.45 3.52
C TYR A 126 12.73 -5.03 4.00
N ARG A 127 13.61 -4.70 3.06
CA ARG A 127 14.98 -4.26 3.38
C ARG A 127 15.01 -2.94 4.14
N MET A 128 14.10 -2.02 3.82
CA MET A 128 13.95 -0.76 4.54
C MET A 128 13.49 -0.99 5.98
N LEU A 129 12.54 -1.90 6.20
CA LEU A 129 12.12 -2.26 7.57
C LEU A 129 13.25 -2.90 8.37
N MET A 130 14.02 -3.81 7.78
CA MET A 130 15.17 -4.43 8.46
C MET A 130 16.22 -3.39 8.83
N LYS A 131 16.53 -2.46 7.90
CA LYS A 131 17.47 -1.35 8.16
C LYS A 131 16.95 -0.42 9.25
N PHE A 132 15.67 -0.07 9.24
CA PHE A 132 15.05 0.77 10.25
C PHE A 132 15.25 0.22 11.67
N PHE A 133 15.05 -1.08 11.89
CA PHE A 133 15.30 -1.69 13.20
C PHE A 133 16.80 -1.78 13.53
N ASP A 134 17.69 -1.90 12.53
CA ASP A 134 19.14 -1.81 12.74
C ASP A 134 19.54 -0.38 13.12
N ASP A 135 19.04 0.63 12.44
CA ASP A 135 19.28 2.04 12.74
C ASP A 135 18.77 2.37 14.15
N PHE A 136 17.53 2.00 14.46
CA PHE A 136 16.94 2.21 15.78
C PHE A 136 17.74 1.51 16.89
N LYS A 137 18.21 0.28 16.67
CA LYS A 137 19.06 -0.46 17.61
C LYS A 137 20.33 0.29 17.96
N ASN A 138 20.95 0.96 16.96
CA ASN A 138 22.25 1.60 17.07
C ASN A 138 22.19 3.11 17.36
N ASP A 139 21.00 3.70 17.42
CA ASP A 139 20.80 5.13 17.64
C ASP A 139 20.63 5.44 19.13
N ASP A 140 21.67 6.01 19.75
CA ASP A 140 21.66 6.33 21.18
C ASP A 140 20.72 7.49 21.55
N ARG A 141 20.22 8.25 20.55
CA ARG A 141 19.27 9.37 20.77
C ARG A 141 17.90 8.89 21.23
N VAL A 142 17.51 7.66 20.89
CA VAL A 142 16.21 7.07 21.21
C VAL A 142 16.38 5.78 22.03
N THR A 143 15.51 5.55 23.01
CA THR A 143 15.58 4.37 23.89
C THR A 143 14.37 3.45 23.75
N ALA A 144 13.24 3.96 23.28
CA ALA A 144 11.99 3.23 23.22
C ALA A 144 11.25 3.45 21.89
N MET A 145 10.41 2.46 21.56
CA MET A 145 9.50 2.50 20.42
C MET A 145 8.11 2.00 20.84
N ILE A 146 7.06 2.71 20.39
CA ILE A 146 5.69 2.20 20.37
C ILE A 146 5.41 1.71 18.96
N PHE A 147 5.09 0.41 18.84
CA PHE A 147 4.92 -0.24 17.56
C PHE A 147 3.53 -0.88 17.43
N ASP A 148 2.78 -0.51 16.41
CA ASP A 148 1.50 -1.16 16.06
C ASP A 148 1.61 -1.92 14.73
N PRO A 149 1.79 -3.25 14.75
CA PRO A 149 1.89 -4.05 13.53
C PRO A 149 0.55 -4.37 12.87
N THR A 150 -0.59 -4.01 13.45
CA THR A 150 -1.93 -4.51 13.05
C THR A 150 -2.34 -4.10 11.64
N GLY A 151 -1.83 -2.97 11.14
CA GLY A 151 -2.06 -2.51 9.78
C GLY A 151 -1.09 -3.08 8.72
N LEU A 152 -0.14 -3.93 9.11
CA LEU A 152 0.92 -4.40 8.23
C LEU A 152 0.58 -5.75 7.59
N GLY A 153 0.35 -5.76 6.28
CA GLY A 153 0.24 -6.97 5.47
C GLY A 153 1.64 -7.55 5.20
N ILE A 154 1.96 -8.67 5.82
CA ILE A 154 3.28 -9.30 5.73
C ILE A 154 3.14 -10.82 5.64
N ASN A 155 3.94 -11.46 4.79
CA ASN A 155 3.96 -12.91 4.71
C ASN A 155 4.92 -13.55 5.75
N PRO A 156 4.74 -14.83 6.09
CA PRO A 156 5.55 -15.50 7.12
C PRO A 156 7.06 -15.50 6.86
N ALA A 157 7.48 -15.49 5.58
CA ALA A 157 8.90 -15.50 5.23
C ALA A 157 9.60 -14.18 5.56
N TYR A 158 8.85 -13.09 5.67
CA TYR A 158 9.34 -11.78 6.12
C TYR A 158 9.04 -11.53 7.61
N ALA A 159 7.89 -12.01 8.10
CA ALA A 159 7.45 -11.80 9.46
C ALA A 159 8.42 -12.41 10.49
N LEU A 160 8.85 -13.66 10.30
CA LEU A 160 9.75 -14.33 11.24
C LEU A 160 11.15 -13.69 11.34
N PRO A 161 11.85 -13.36 10.22
CA PRO A 161 13.11 -12.62 10.33
C PRO A 161 12.94 -11.22 10.93
N LEU A 162 11.82 -10.54 10.65
CA LEU A 162 11.51 -9.24 11.25
C LEU A 162 11.28 -9.37 12.77
N ALA A 163 10.53 -10.39 13.21
CA ALA A 163 10.33 -10.70 14.62
C ALA A 163 11.65 -10.95 15.34
N ARG A 164 12.57 -11.70 14.72
CA ARG A 164 13.93 -11.93 15.24
C ARG A 164 14.74 -10.65 15.31
N LYS A 165 14.61 -9.75 14.33
CA LYS A 165 15.26 -8.45 14.34
C LYS A 165 14.73 -7.57 15.46
N ILE A 166 13.43 -7.57 15.71
CA ILE A 166 12.80 -6.88 16.86
C ILE A 166 13.35 -7.44 18.16
N LYS A 167 13.38 -8.77 18.31
CA LYS A 167 13.96 -9.41 19.52
C LYS A 167 15.43 -9.06 19.72
N GLU A 168 16.25 -9.08 18.66
CA GLU A 168 17.65 -8.65 18.69
C GLU A 168 17.78 -7.20 19.17
N THR A 169 16.89 -6.33 18.72
CA THR A 169 16.84 -4.93 19.12
C THR A 169 16.49 -4.80 20.61
N VAL A 170 15.51 -5.56 21.08
CA VAL A 170 15.15 -5.61 22.51
C VAL A 170 16.33 -6.15 23.35
N ASP A 171 16.99 -7.20 22.91
CA ASP A 171 18.13 -7.80 23.61
C ASP A 171 19.35 -6.86 23.67
N SER A 172 19.42 -5.87 22.81
CA SER A 172 20.46 -4.82 22.87
C SER A 172 20.19 -3.73 23.93
N GLY A 173 19.03 -3.77 24.58
CA GLY A 173 18.62 -2.84 25.64
C GLY A 173 17.63 -1.77 25.19
N LYS A 174 17.16 -1.79 23.94
CA LYS A 174 16.06 -0.95 23.49
C LYS A 174 14.73 -1.50 23.97
N GLU A 175 13.78 -0.64 24.28
CA GLU A 175 12.44 -1.05 24.67
C GLU A 175 11.49 -0.91 23.48
N ILE A 176 10.75 -1.98 23.15
CA ILE A 176 9.72 -1.97 22.12
C ILE A 176 8.42 -2.40 22.74
N VAL A 177 7.47 -1.47 22.86
CA VAL A 177 6.12 -1.72 23.36
C VAL A 177 5.19 -1.86 22.16
N VAL A 178 4.65 -3.06 21.95
CA VAL A 178 3.65 -3.27 20.93
C VAL A 178 2.28 -2.87 21.46
N ARG A 179 1.58 -2.06 20.69
CA ARG A 179 0.19 -1.74 20.93
C ARG A 179 -0.64 -2.07 19.70
N GLY A 180 -1.55 -3.03 19.83
CA GLY A 180 -2.40 -3.45 18.73
C GLY A 180 -3.79 -3.85 19.18
N PHE A 181 -4.73 -3.96 18.23
CA PHE A 181 -6.12 -4.35 18.51
C PHE A 181 -6.59 -5.52 17.63
N PHE A 182 -5.85 -5.90 16.62
CA PHE A 182 -6.10 -7.05 15.78
C PHE A 182 -4.81 -7.79 15.47
N PHE A 183 -4.70 -9.02 15.91
CA PHE A 183 -3.52 -9.85 15.65
C PHE A 183 -3.93 -11.10 14.89
N ASN A 184 -3.32 -11.30 13.73
CA ASN A 184 -3.30 -12.59 13.04
C ASN A 184 -1.96 -13.29 13.25
N ASP A 185 -1.78 -14.48 12.70
CA ASP A 185 -0.54 -15.26 12.86
C ASP A 185 0.72 -14.44 12.57
N THR A 186 0.75 -13.66 11.49
CA THR A 186 1.96 -12.92 11.10
C THR A 186 2.20 -11.66 11.92
N THR A 187 1.17 -10.91 12.25
CA THR A 187 1.29 -9.70 13.07
C THR A 187 1.61 -10.06 14.53
N TYR A 188 1.06 -11.18 15.05
CA TYR A 188 1.44 -11.66 16.36
C TYR A 188 2.87 -12.21 16.38
N MET A 189 3.31 -12.90 15.33
CA MET A 189 4.71 -13.33 15.18
C MET A 189 5.68 -12.15 15.35
N ILE A 190 5.37 -11.02 14.69
CA ILE A 190 6.17 -9.79 14.81
C ILE A 190 6.12 -9.27 16.25
N ALA A 191 4.92 -9.15 16.81
CA ALA A 191 4.70 -8.64 18.16
C ALA A 191 5.41 -9.48 19.23
N SER A 192 5.50 -10.81 19.06
CA SER A 192 6.11 -11.72 20.05
C SER A 192 7.60 -11.51 20.28
N GLY A 193 8.28 -10.74 19.42
CA GLY A 193 9.68 -10.30 19.62
C GLY A 193 9.83 -9.06 20.51
N ALA A 194 8.75 -8.37 20.83
CA ALA A 194 8.77 -7.12 21.60
C ALA A 194 8.98 -7.32 23.11
N SER A 195 9.31 -6.23 23.79
CA SER A 195 9.47 -6.20 25.26
C SER A 195 8.14 -6.37 25.98
N GLU A 196 7.08 -5.78 25.43
CA GLU A 196 5.73 -5.77 26.00
C GLU A 196 4.70 -5.75 24.88
N ILE A 197 3.59 -6.46 25.06
CA ILE A 197 2.42 -6.40 24.19
C ILE A 197 1.23 -5.91 25.01
N SER A 198 0.72 -4.72 24.65
CA SER A 198 -0.50 -4.14 25.22
C SER A 198 -1.63 -4.20 24.21
N SER A 199 -2.84 -4.49 24.68
CA SER A 199 -4.02 -4.59 23.82
C SER A 199 -5.29 -4.13 24.54
N LYS A 200 -6.31 -3.76 23.77
CA LYS A 200 -7.61 -3.35 24.31
C LYS A 200 -8.47 -4.56 24.62
N LYS A 201 -9.43 -4.40 25.54
CA LYS A 201 -10.40 -5.45 25.89
C LYS A 201 -11.19 -5.99 24.69
N ILE A 202 -11.47 -5.13 23.69
CA ILE A 202 -12.21 -5.48 22.47
C ILE A 202 -11.32 -6.12 21.38
N SER A 203 -10.02 -6.23 21.60
CA SER A 203 -9.08 -6.74 20.61
C SER A 203 -9.34 -8.20 20.23
N SER A 204 -9.05 -8.54 18.97
CA SER A 204 -9.20 -9.88 18.42
C SER A 204 -7.84 -10.51 18.13
N PHE A 205 -7.77 -11.82 18.34
CA PHE A 205 -6.56 -12.64 18.12
C PHE A 205 -6.93 -13.85 17.26
N ASP A 206 -6.61 -13.78 15.98
CA ASP A 206 -6.85 -14.84 14.99
C ASP A 206 -5.56 -15.65 14.79
N ILE A 207 -5.21 -16.46 15.78
CA ILE A 207 -4.02 -17.32 15.78
C ILE A 207 -4.50 -18.75 15.56
N ASP A 208 -4.66 -19.11 14.29
CA ASP A 208 -5.24 -20.38 13.84
C ASP A 208 -4.18 -21.32 13.22
N GLY A 209 -2.96 -20.80 13.01
CA GLY A 209 -1.89 -21.50 12.31
C GLY A 209 -1.93 -21.33 10.79
N PHE A 210 -0.84 -21.75 10.15
CA PHE A 210 -0.75 -21.67 8.70
C PHE A 210 -1.39 -22.89 8.07
N GLY A 211 -2.51 -22.68 7.42
CA GLY A 211 -3.25 -23.72 6.77
C GLY A 211 -4.30 -23.19 5.80
N GLY A 212 -5.10 -24.07 5.25
CA GLY A 212 -6.20 -23.67 4.37
C GLY A 212 -7.00 -24.89 3.90
N ALA A 213 -8.23 -24.63 3.46
CA ALA A 213 -9.09 -25.61 2.81
C ALA A 213 -9.13 -25.34 1.31
N ALA A 214 -8.90 -26.36 0.50
CA ALA A 214 -9.06 -26.30 -0.94
C ALA A 214 -10.33 -27.05 -1.36
N PRO A 215 -11.25 -26.42 -2.11
CA PRO A 215 -12.41 -27.11 -2.64
C PRO A 215 -12.03 -28.06 -3.79
N TYR A 216 -12.67 -29.22 -3.86
CA TYR A 216 -12.54 -30.18 -4.94
C TYR A 216 -13.87 -30.34 -5.67
N TYR A 217 -13.88 -30.14 -6.98
CA TYR A 217 -15.10 -30.02 -7.78
C TYR A 217 -15.38 -31.23 -8.65
N LYS A 218 -14.60 -32.35 -8.58
CA LYS A 218 -14.82 -33.54 -9.40
C LYS A 218 -16.27 -34.04 -9.33
N ASN A 219 -16.77 -34.28 -8.12
CA ASN A 219 -18.13 -34.80 -7.92
C ASN A 219 -19.22 -33.84 -8.40
N PHE A 220 -18.97 -32.51 -8.28
CA PHE A 220 -19.86 -31.49 -8.82
C PHE A 220 -19.89 -31.55 -10.35
N PHE A 221 -18.76 -31.63 -11.02
CA PHE A 221 -18.71 -31.74 -12.49
C PHE A 221 -19.33 -33.01 -13.02
N GLU A 222 -19.09 -34.15 -12.36
CA GLU A 222 -19.72 -35.41 -12.70
C GLU A 222 -21.26 -35.35 -12.62
N LYS A 223 -21.79 -34.73 -11.56
CA LYS A 223 -23.23 -34.54 -11.36
C LYS A 223 -23.88 -33.67 -12.46
N PHE A 224 -23.18 -32.68 -12.94
CA PHE A 224 -23.63 -31.76 -13.99
C PHE A 224 -23.19 -32.17 -15.40
N LEU A 225 -22.57 -33.35 -15.57
CA LEU A 225 -22.07 -33.89 -16.84
C LEU A 225 -21.05 -32.95 -17.52
N ILE A 226 -20.27 -32.21 -16.71
CA ILE A 226 -19.18 -31.34 -17.16
C ILE A 226 -17.89 -32.16 -17.14
N THR A 227 -17.20 -32.23 -18.28
CA THR A 227 -15.91 -32.90 -18.38
C THR A 227 -14.79 -31.86 -18.46
N PRO A 228 -14.05 -31.58 -17.38
CA PRO A 228 -12.89 -30.70 -17.44
C PRO A 228 -11.78 -31.37 -18.26
N ARG A 229 -11.22 -30.64 -19.22
CA ARG A 229 -10.08 -31.09 -20.02
C ARG A 229 -8.82 -30.35 -19.57
N ILE A 230 -7.98 -31.05 -18.83
CA ILE A 230 -6.76 -30.50 -18.21
C ILE A 230 -5.54 -31.11 -18.90
N PHE A 231 -4.61 -30.25 -19.27
CA PHE A 231 -3.34 -30.66 -19.86
C PHE A 231 -2.21 -30.22 -18.92
N THR A 232 -1.52 -31.16 -18.31
CA THR A 232 -0.40 -30.91 -17.40
C THR A 232 0.83 -31.65 -17.87
N ALA A 233 2.00 -31.16 -17.55
CA ALA A 233 3.27 -31.86 -17.73
C ALA A 233 3.96 -31.98 -16.36
N GLY A 234 4.39 -33.19 -16.01
CA GLY A 234 5.01 -33.53 -14.74
C GLY A 234 4.01 -33.80 -13.61
N GLY A 235 4.43 -34.58 -12.61
CA GLY A 235 3.60 -35.00 -11.47
C GLY A 235 3.34 -33.94 -10.42
N TRP A 236 4.18 -32.88 -10.37
CA TRP A 236 4.11 -31.83 -9.38
C TRP A 236 3.23 -30.61 -9.78
N LYS A 237 2.52 -30.72 -10.92
CA LYS A 237 1.59 -29.69 -11.37
C LYS A 237 0.20 -29.96 -10.75
N THR A 238 0.06 -29.66 -9.47
CA THR A 238 -1.10 -30.00 -8.63
C THR A 238 -2.24 -28.99 -8.69
N GLY A 239 -2.00 -27.74 -9.11
CA GLY A 239 -3.02 -26.70 -9.17
C GLY A 239 -4.35 -27.06 -9.84
N PRO A 240 -4.39 -27.85 -10.95
CA PRO A 240 -5.64 -28.30 -11.56
C PRO A 240 -6.35 -29.47 -10.86
N GLU A 241 -5.79 -30.08 -9.83
CA GLU A 241 -6.37 -31.22 -9.12
C GLU A 241 -7.75 -30.94 -8.55
N GLN A 242 -8.00 -29.70 -8.13
CA GLN A 242 -9.31 -29.26 -7.67
C GLN A 242 -10.46 -29.55 -8.67
N PHE A 243 -10.16 -29.65 -9.97
CA PHE A 243 -11.15 -29.93 -11.02
C PHE A 243 -11.27 -31.42 -11.38
N THR A 244 -10.28 -32.22 -11.02
CA THR A 244 -10.19 -33.63 -11.46
C THR A 244 -10.18 -34.64 -10.31
N ARG A 245 -10.00 -34.20 -9.08
CA ARG A 245 -9.93 -35.03 -7.88
C ARG A 245 -11.00 -34.62 -6.86
N ASP A 246 -11.13 -35.44 -5.83
CA ASP A 246 -11.97 -35.18 -4.65
C ASP A 246 -11.16 -34.95 -3.36
N SER A 247 -9.82 -35.08 -3.47
CA SER A 247 -8.87 -34.90 -2.38
C SER A 247 -7.47 -34.57 -2.92
N MET A 248 -6.58 -34.12 -2.05
CA MET A 248 -5.16 -33.87 -2.37
C MET A 248 -4.46 -35.12 -2.86
N SER A 249 -3.58 -35.00 -3.87
CA SER A 249 -2.59 -35.99 -4.21
C SER A 249 -1.50 -36.11 -3.14
N GLU A 250 -0.67 -37.14 -3.22
CA GLU A 250 0.51 -37.24 -2.35
C GLU A 250 1.53 -36.14 -2.66
N GLU A 251 1.65 -35.73 -3.92
CA GLU A 251 2.48 -34.61 -4.36
C GLU A 251 2.01 -33.28 -3.75
N GLU A 252 0.69 -33.00 -3.72
CA GLU A 252 0.12 -31.82 -3.12
C GLU A 252 0.27 -31.84 -1.59
N LYS A 253 0.09 -32.98 -0.95
CA LYS A 253 0.37 -33.12 0.49
C LYS A 253 1.84 -32.84 0.82
N GLU A 254 2.77 -33.29 -0.03
CA GLU A 254 4.19 -33.01 0.17
C GLU A 254 4.50 -31.53 -0.02
N ASN A 255 3.93 -30.86 -1.02
CA ASN A 255 4.03 -29.40 -1.20
C ASN A 255 3.50 -28.65 0.04
N SER A 256 2.36 -29.07 0.57
CA SER A 256 1.73 -28.43 1.73
C SER A 256 2.58 -28.52 3.01
N LYS A 257 3.48 -29.49 3.13
CA LYS A 257 4.39 -29.60 4.28
C LYS A 257 5.32 -28.41 4.43
N TYR A 258 5.62 -27.68 3.36
CA TYR A 258 6.44 -26.46 3.47
C TYR A 258 5.75 -25.37 4.28
N ILE A 259 4.42 -25.27 4.22
CA ILE A 259 3.62 -24.33 5.01
C ILE A 259 3.72 -24.67 6.50
N PHE A 260 3.62 -25.97 6.83
CA PHE A 260 3.73 -26.44 8.23
C PHE A 260 5.12 -26.17 8.83
N ARG A 261 6.19 -26.19 8.03
CA ARG A 261 7.53 -25.82 8.54
C ARG A 261 7.61 -24.37 9.02
N TRP A 262 6.87 -23.46 8.38
CA TRP A 262 6.79 -22.08 8.86
C TRP A 262 6.03 -21.99 10.18
N TRP A 263 4.95 -22.77 10.33
CA TRP A 263 4.23 -22.88 11.58
C TRP A 263 5.08 -23.45 12.69
N ASP A 264 5.86 -24.49 12.46
CA ASP A 264 6.76 -25.07 13.45
C ASP A 264 7.81 -24.04 13.92
N LYS A 265 8.45 -23.32 13.00
CA LYS A 265 9.42 -22.26 13.35
C LYS A 265 8.81 -21.10 14.09
N TYR A 266 7.56 -20.77 13.80
CA TYR A 266 6.84 -19.72 14.50
C TYR A 266 6.51 -20.16 15.94
N LYS A 267 5.97 -21.37 16.12
CA LYS A 267 5.73 -21.96 17.46
C LYS A 267 7.01 -21.96 18.30
N GLU A 268 8.12 -22.40 17.73
CA GLU A 268 9.43 -22.41 18.37
C GLU A 268 9.83 -21.01 18.82
N PHE A 269 9.74 -20.03 17.95
CA PHE A 269 10.09 -18.63 18.24
C PHE A 269 9.23 -18.03 19.37
N VAL A 270 7.91 -18.26 19.33
CA VAL A 270 7.01 -17.73 20.37
C VAL A 270 7.22 -18.43 21.71
N LEU A 271 7.41 -19.75 21.70
CA LEU A 271 7.72 -20.51 22.93
C LEU A 271 9.00 -19.99 23.59
N GLU A 272 10.05 -19.76 22.82
CA GLU A 272 11.34 -19.25 23.34
C GLU A 272 11.22 -17.83 23.93
N ASN A 273 10.38 -16.97 23.38
CA ASN A 273 10.34 -15.56 23.74
C ASN A 273 9.18 -15.16 24.65
N ARG A 274 8.08 -15.94 24.64
CA ARG A 274 6.85 -15.65 25.37
C ARG A 274 6.44 -16.76 26.36
N ASP A 275 7.09 -17.91 26.32
CA ASP A 275 6.72 -19.12 27.09
C ASP A 275 5.27 -19.57 26.82
N VAL A 276 4.82 -19.45 25.55
CA VAL A 276 3.45 -19.78 25.10
C VAL A 276 3.49 -20.90 24.07
N ASP A 277 2.72 -21.96 24.32
CA ASP A 277 2.48 -23.03 23.34
C ASP A 277 1.40 -22.60 22.33
N LEU A 278 1.83 -22.11 21.18
CA LEU A 278 0.91 -21.67 20.11
C LEU A 278 0.08 -22.80 19.52
N GLN A 279 0.52 -24.07 19.60
CA GLN A 279 -0.32 -25.18 19.13
C GLN A 279 -1.54 -25.32 20.03
N TRP A 280 -1.33 -25.27 21.32
CA TRP A 280 -2.42 -25.29 22.30
C TRP A 280 -3.36 -24.08 22.12
N VAL A 281 -2.81 -22.89 21.90
CA VAL A 281 -3.60 -21.66 21.60
C VAL A 281 -4.46 -21.85 20.36
N ALA A 282 -3.91 -22.37 19.26
CA ALA A 282 -4.64 -22.60 18.03
C ALA A 282 -5.76 -23.64 18.22
N ASP A 283 -5.49 -24.72 18.96
CA ASP A 283 -6.46 -25.78 19.24
C ASP A 283 -7.61 -25.24 20.12
N GLU A 284 -7.34 -24.48 21.18
CA GLU A 284 -8.36 -23.84 22.03
C GLU A 284 -9.14 -22.77 21.24
N SER A 285 -8.46 -21.99 20.40
CA SER A 285 -9.07 -21.01 19.51
C SER A 285 -10.09 -21.67 18.57
N TYR A 286 -9.77 -22.83 18.02
CA TYR A 286 -10.67 -23.61 17.18
C TYR A 286 -11.88 -24.14 17.97
N GLN A 287 -11.66 -24.64 19.22
CA GLN A 287 -12.76 -25.09 20.10
C GLN A 287 -13.71 -23.94 20.46
N ASP A 288 -13.19 -22.76 20.75
CA ASP A 288 -13.99 -21.58 21.01
C ASP A 288 -14.83 -21.16 19.78
N LEU A 289 -14.24 -21.20 18.60
CA LEU A 289 -14.95 -20.93 17.34
C LEU A 289 -16.12 -21.86 17.12
N ILE A 290 -15.94 -23.18 17.22
CA ILE A 290 -17.02 -24.16 17.01
C ILE A 290 -18.09 -24.14 18.11
N SER A 291 -17.74 -23.68 19.31
CA SER A 291 -18.67 -23.50 20.44
C SER A 291 -19.41 -22.18 20.40
N GLY A 292 -19.12 -21.30 19.41
CA GLY A 292 -19.72 -19.97 19.27
C GLY A 292 -19.26 -18.94 20.29
N LYS A 293 -18.13 -19.18 20.96
CA LYS A 293 -17.50 -18.20 21.83
C LYS A 293 -16.70 -17.20 21.00
N THR A 294 -16.72 -15.96 21.41
CA THR A 294 -15.91 -14.90 20.79
C THR A 294 -14.53 -14.84 21.45
N LYS A 295 -13.47 -14.82 20.65
CA LYS A 295 -12.10 -14.66 21.09
C LYS A 295 -11.84 -13.19 21.46
N PHE A 296 -11.77 -12.86 22.72
CA PHE A 296 -11.44 -11.53 23.20
C PHE A 296 -10.08 -11.49 23.90
N ALA A 297 -9.58 -10.30 24.10
CA ALA A 297 -8.31 -10.04 24.74
C ALA A 297 -8.17 -10.65 26.17
N ASN A 298 -9.27 -10.95 26.86
CA ASN A 298 -9.24 -11.67 28.14
C ASN A 298 -8.56 -13.04 28.01
N SER A 299 -8.95 -13.83 27.00
CA SER A 299 -8.30 -15.13 26.74
C SER A 299 -6.83 -14.94 26.36
N ALA A 300 -6.51 -13.90 25.57
CA ALA A 300 -5.14 -13.61 25.18
C ALA A 300 -4.26 -13.26 26.39
N LEU A 301 -4.79 -12.53 27.38
CA LEU A 301 -4.10 -12.25 28.62
C LEU A 301 -3.91 -13.51 29.48
N GLU A 302 -4.98 -14.31 29.64
CA GLU A 302 -4.94 -15.58 30.37
C GLU A 302 -3.96 -16.59 29.74
N TRP A 303 -3.83 -16.59 28.42
CA TRP A 303 -2.95 -17.48 27.65
C TRP A 303 -1.51 -16.96 27.56
N GLY A 304 -1.23 -15.77 28.09
CA GLY A 304 0.10 -15.14 28.05
C GLY A 304 0.49 -14.58 26.68
N LEU A 305 -0.48 -14.43 25.76
CA LEU A 305 -0.23 -13.82 24.44
C LEU A 305 0.06 -12.31 24.58
N ILE A 306 -0.54 -11.64 25.56
CA ILE A 306 -0.30 -10.23 25.87
C ILE A 306 0.08 -10.05 27.34
N ASP A 307 0.77 -8.95 27.62
CA ASP A 307 1.22 -8.62 28.97
C ASP A 307 0.24 -7.70 29.70
N VAL A 308 -0.38 -6.77 28.95
CA VAL A 308 -1.27 -5.75 29.51
C VAL A 308 -2.54 -5.65 28.68
N MET A 309 -3.69 -5.57 29.40
CA MET A 309 -4.98 -5.27 28.78
C MET A 309 -5.52 -3.96 29.35
N GLU A 310 -5.53 -2.92 28.55
CA GLU A 310 -5.88 -1.56 28.96
C GLU A 310 -6.54 -0.76 27.84
N GLU A 311 -7.31 0.28 28.19
CA GLU A 311 -7.88 1.20 27.21
C GLU A 311 -6.83 2.22 26.72
N THR A 312 -7.19 3.00 25.67
CA THR A 312 -6.23 3.92 25.04
C THR A 312 -5.72 4.97 26.01
N GLU A 313 -6.63 5.58 26.75
CA GLU A 313 -6.31 6.64 27.69
C GLU A 313 -5.40 6.17 28.82
N ASP A 314 -5.55 4.93 29.28
CA ASP A 314 -4.71 4.34 30.32
C ASP A 314 -3.32 4.00 29.78
N PHE A 315 -3.26 3.49 28.55
CA PHE A 315 -1.99 3.26 27.86
C PHE A 315 -1.22 4.56 27.66
N ASP A 316 -1.87 5.59 27.12
CA ASP A 316 -1.23 6.88 26.81
C ASP A 316 -0.67 7.51 28.08
N LYS A 317 -1.43 7.54 29.17
CA LYS A 317 -0.96 7.99 30.50
C LYS A 317 0.25 7.19 30.97
N ARG A 318 0.19 5.86 30.88
CA ARG A 318 1.29 4.99 31.30
C ARG A 318 2.56 5.21 30.47
N MET A 319 2.42 5.46 29.16
CA MET A 319 3.56 5.79 28.29
C MET A 319 4.14 7.16 28.63
N ILE A 320 3.30 8.15 28.89
CA ILE A 320 3.73 9.48 29.31
C ILE A 320 4.45 9.41 30.69
N GLU A 321 3.90 8.70 31.65
CA GLU A 321 4.54 8.49 32.96
C GLU A 321 5.91 7.80 32.83
N LYS A 322 6.04 6.86 31.89
CA LYS A 322 7.25 6.08 31.68
C LYS A 322 8.34 6.78 30.89
N PHE A 323 7.96 7.52 29.85
CA PHE A 323 8.88 8.06 28.85
C PHE A 323 8.92 9.59 28.79
N GLY A 324 8.01 10.26 29.50
CA GLY A 324 7.90 11.72 29.54
C GLY A 324 6.86 12.30 28.60
N ALA A 325 6.35 13.47 28.99
CA ALA A 325 5.43 14.26 28.19
C ALA A 325 6.17 15.12 27.16
N SER A 326 5.46 15.55 26.13
CA SER A 326 5.91 16.60 25.21
C SER A 326 6.17 17.91 25.94
N GLU A 327 7.12 18.70 25.44
CA GLU A 327 7.38 20.07 25.99
C GLU A 327 6.21 21.02 25.73
N ASP A 328 5.45 20.77 24.68
CA ASP A 328 4.35 21.63 24.23
C ASP A 328 3.00 21.26 24.89
N ASP A 329 2.83 19.97 25.29
CA ASP A 329 1.59 19.48 25.89
C ASP A 329 1.88 18.34 26.89
N GLU A 330 1.53 18.56 28.17
CA GLU A 330 1.72 17.57 29.24
C GLU A 330 0.83 16.32 29.09
N GLU A 331 -0.21 16.37 28.25
CA GLU A 331 -1.10 15.25 27.94
C GLU A 331 -0.64 14.45 26.71
N GLU A 332 0.40 14.90 26.02
CA GLU A 332 0.98 14.20 24.85
C GLU A 332 2.33 13.55 25.21
N LEU A 333 2.60 12.39 24.61
CA LEU A 333 3.88 11.69 24.74
C LEU A 333 4.99 12.47 24.00
N ASN A 334 6.17 12.57 24.60
CA ASN A 334 7.36 13.07 23.91
C ASN A 334 7.81 12.09 22.85
N ALA A 335 7.26 12.21 21.64
CA ALA A 335 7.39 11.24 20.57
C ALA A 335 7.92 11.85 19.27
N VAL A 336 8.55 11.01 18.46
CA VAL A 336 8.86 11.26 17.05
C VAL A 336 8.23 10.18 16.20
N TYR A 337 7.52 10.58 15.16
CA TYR A 337 6.87 9.62 14.26
C TYR A 337 7.86 9.04 13.25
N PHE A 338 7.59 7.81 12.83
CA PHE A 338 8.44 7.00 11.95
C PHE A 338 9.04 7.76 10.76
N ARG A 339 8.25 8.58 10.05
CA ARG A 339 8.73 9.35 8.88
C ARG A 339 9.76 10.39 9.26
N ASP A 340 9.48 11.12 10.32
CA ASP A 340 10.33 12.20 10.80
C ASP A 340 11.59 11.63 11.42
N TYR A 341 11.46 10.49 12.10
CA TYR A 341 12.59 9.75 12.61
C TYR A 341 13.51 9.26 11.47
N LEU A 342 12.95 8.67 10.40
CA LEU A 342 13.75 8.29 9.22
C LEU A 342 14.41 9.49 8.56
N ALA A 343 13.74 10.64 8.50
CA ALA A 343 14.29 11.88 7.94
C ALA A 343 15.44 12.45 8.77
N SER A 344 15.57 12.07 10.06
CA SER A 344 16.67 12.50 10.94
C SER A 344 18.00 11.79 10.65
N PHE A 345 18.01 10.78 9.77
CA PHE A 345 19.25 10.14 9.31
C PHE A 345 19.73 10.81 8.03
N GLU A 346 21.05 11.01 7.93
CA GLU A 346 21.66 11.45 6.68
C GLU A 346 21.41 10.40 5.58
N GLU A 347 21.04 10.85 4.38
CA GLU A 347 20.96 9.96 3.23
C GLU A 347 22.33 9.31 2.99
N GLU A 348 22.38 7.99 2.98
CA GLU A 348 23.56 7.27 2.56
C GLU A 348 23.87 7.60 1.10
N LEU A 349 24.98 8.31 0.87
CA LEU A 349 25.41 8.58 -0.49
C LEU A 349 25.67 7.27 -1.22
N PRO A 350 25.23 7.16 -2.50
CA PRO A 350 25.44 5.96 -3.28
C PRO A 350 26.93 5.60 -3.33
N SER A 351 27.23 4.33 -3.16
CA SER A 351 28.61 3.83 -3.21
C SER A 351 29.29 4.27 -4.49
N LYS A 352 30.50 4.82 -4.37
CA LYS A 352 31.36 5.16 -5.51
C LYS A 352 32.09 3.93 -6.10
N SER A 353 31.74 2.72 -5.65
CA SER A 353 32.35 1.49 -6.16
C SER A 353 32.05 1.31 -7.65
N LYS A 354 33.10 0.96 -8.39
CA LYS A 354 32.99 0.54 -9.79
C LYS A 354 32.58 -0.92 -9.94
N ASN A 355 32.43 -1.66 -8.84
CA ASN A 355 31.93 -3.03 -8.83
C ASN A 355 30.55 -3.05 -8.24
N VAL A 356 29.55 -3.34 -9.06
CA VAL A 356 28.14 -3.34 -8.68
C VAL A 356 27.58 -4.76 -8.73
N VAL A 357 26.89 -5.17 -7.68
CA VAL A 357 26.00 -6.33 -7.70
C VAL A 357 24.57 -5.82 -7.90
N ARG A 358 23.96 -6.14 -9.03
CA ARG A 358 22.58 -5.76 -9.34
C ARG A 358 21.62 -6.74 -8.70
N VAL A 359 20.68 -6.23 -7.92
CA VAL A 359 19.54 -7.02 -7.45
C VAL A 359 18.35 -6.70 -8.35
N ILE A 360 17.84 -7.72 -9.03
CA ILE A 360 16.64 -7.63 -9.88
C ILE A 360 15.54 -8.36 -9.14
N THR A 361 14.51 -7.63 -8.74
CA THR A 361 13.37 -8.18 -8.01
C THR A 361 12.25 -8.57 -8.98
N ALA A 362 11.85 -9.83 -8.92
CA ALA A 362 10.82 -10.45 -9.72
C ALA A 362 9.67 -10.90 -8.79
N GLU A 363 8.79 -9.97 -8.43
CA GLU A 363 7.71 -10.16 -7.47
C GLU A 363 6.32 -10.05 -8.11
N GLY A 364 5.39 -10.91 -7.68
CA GLY A 364 4.00 -10.91 -8.14
C GLY A 364 3.69 -11.92 -9.24
N THR A 365 2.54 -11.78 -9.87
CA THR A 365 2.07 -12.68 -10.94
C THR A 365 2.79 -12.39 -12.26
N VAL A 366 3.32 -13.43 -12.91
CA VAL A 366 3.98 -13.30 -14.23
C VAL A 366 2.99 -12.84 -15.29
N ALA A 367 3.24 -11.66 -15.87
CA ALA A 367 2.37 -11.02 -16.84
C ALA A 367 3.15 -10.37 -17.99
N GLN A 368 2.44 -9.90 -19.01
CA GLN A 368 3.00 -9.04 -20.04
C GLN A 368 3.10 -7.59 -19.53
N GLY A 369 3.98 -6.79 -20.13
CA GLY A 369 4.12 -5.37 -19.83
C GLY A 369 5.15 -5.08 -18.75
N ASP A 370 4.95 -3.97 -18.04
CA ASP A 370 5.86 -3.48 -17.03
C ASP A 370 5.55 -4.03 -15.64
N ILE A 371 6.46 -3.78 -14.69
CA ILE A 371 6.30 -4.18 -13.30
C ILE A 371 5.35 -3.19 -12.63
N THR A 372 4.33 -3.71 -11.96
CA THR A 372 3.41 -2.93 -11.11
C THR A 372 3.12 -3.74 -9.84
N TYR A 373 2.46 -3.13 -8.86
CA TYR A 373 2.10 -3.85 -7.63
C TYR A 373 1.32 -5.14 -7.94
N GLY A 374 1.81 -6.26 -7.44
CA GLY A 374 1.23 -7.59 -7.67
C GLY A 374 1.49 -8.23 -9.04
N TRP A 375 2.17 -7.53 -9.97
CA TRP A 375 2.44 -8.02 -11.31
C TRP A 375 3.91 -7.92 -11.69
N MET A 376 4.52 -9.07 -11.93
CA MET A 376 5.86 -9.21 -12.50
C MET A 376 5.78 -9.11 -14.02
N GLY A 377 5.85 -7.88 -14.55
CA GLY A 377 5.75 -7.62 -15.98
C GLY A 377 7.02 -8.02 -16.74
N SER A 378 6.88 -8.82 -17.79
CA SER A 378 8.02 -9.37 -18.54
C SER A 378 8.86 -8.31 -19.26
N ALA A 379 8.24 -7.20 -19.67
CA ALA A 379 8.98 -6.09 -20.32
C ALA A 379 9.86 -5.35 -19.30
N GLY A 380 9.35 -5.11 -18.09
CA GLY A 380 10.11 -4.47 -17.02
C GLY A 380 11.30 -5.32 -16.57
N ILE A 381 11.08 -6.61 -16.28
CA ILE A 381 12.16 -7.54 -15.92
C ILE A 381 13.22 -7.63 -17.02
N LYS A 382 12.78 -7.78 -18.27
CA LYS A 382 13.71 -7.80 -19.41
C LYS A 382 14.56 -6.56 -19.47
N LYS A 383 13.95 -5.38 -19.29
CA LYS A 383 14.67 -4.10 -19.29
C LYS A 383 15.71 -4.04 -18.17
N MET A 384 15.38 -4.46 -16.95
CA MET A 384 16.33 -4.50 -15.83
C MET A 384 17.52 -5.38 -16.13
N PHE A 385 17.32 -6.53 -16.78
CA PHE A 385 18.43 -7.39 -17.22
C PHE A 385 19.26 -6.75 -18.32
N GLU A 386 18.64 -6.08 -19.30
CA GLU A 386 19.34 -5.38 -20.38
C GLU A 386 20.20 -4.25 -19.81
N ASP A 387 19.64 -3.42 -18.92
CA ASP A 387 20.37 -2.34 -18.23
C ASP A 387 21.54 -2.90 -17.39
N ALA A 388 21.35 -4.03 -16.70
CA ALA A 388 22.42 -4.67 -15.94
C ALA A 388 23.54 -5.24 -16.81
N VAL A 389 23.18 -5.77 -17.97
CA VAL A 389 24.11 -6.36 -18.94
C VAL A 389 24.90 -5.30 -19.71
N GLU A 390 24.33 -4.11 -19.91
CA GLU A 390 24.97 -2.98 -20.60
C GLU A 390 25.91 -2.20 -19.68
N ASP A 391 25.68 -2.20 -18.37
CA ASP A 391 26.52 -1.50 -17.39
C ASP A 391 27.82 -2.29 -17.12
N GLU A 392 28.96 -1.75 -17.56
CA GLU A 392 30.29 -2.33 -17.36
C GLU A 392 30.68 -2.48 -15.87
N ASN A 393 30.03 -1.76 -14.96
CA ASN A 393 30.22 -1.87 -13.53
C ASN A 393 29.51 -3.09 -12.93
N THR A 394 28.55 -3.68 -13.62
CA THR A 394 27.83 -4.87 -13.15
C THR A 394 28.80 -6.08 -13.13
N LYS A 395 29.07 -6.61 -11.95
CA LYS A 395 29.96 -7.76 -11.75
C LYS A 395 29.20 -9.04 -11.41
N ALA A 396 27.98 -8.92 -10.90
CA ALA A 396 27.09 -10.05 -10.64
C ALA A 396 25.64 -9.57 -10.62
N ILE A 397 24.72 -10.50 -10.82
CA ILE A 397 23.28 -10.26 -10.71
C ILE A 397 22.69 -11.22 -9.66
N VAL A 398 21.89 -10.69 -8.76
CA VAL A 398 21.01 -11.47 -7.89
C VAL A 398 19.57 -11.32 -8.40
N LEU A 399 19.00 -12.42 -8.86
CA LEU A 399 17.57 -12.47 -9.23
C LEU A 399 16.77 -12.87 -7.99
N ARG A 400 16.07 -11.91 -7.39
CA ARG A 400 15.17 -12.16 -6.26
C ARG A 400 13.79 -12.49 -6.79
N VAL A 401 13.31 -13.71 -6.53
CA VAL A 401 12.02 -14.20 -7.04
C VAL A 401 11.03 -14.39 -5.89
N ASN A 402 9.85 -13.79 -6.01
CA ASN A 402 8.72 -13.99 -5.12
C ASN A 402 7.42 -14.06 -5.94
N SER A 403 7.20 -15.20 -6.59
CA SER A 403 6.13 -15.36 -7.60
C SER A 403 5.55 -16.77 -7.61
N GLY A 404 4.23 -16.86 -7.61
CA GLY A 404 3.48 -18.09 -7.85
C GLY A 404 3.43 -18.50 -9.34
N GLY A 405 4.04 -17.70 -10.24
CA GLY A 405 4.02 -17.92 -11.67
C GLY A 405 2.95 -17.10 -12.39
N GLY A 406 2.56 -17.55 -13.59
CA GLY A 406 1.56 -16.87 -14.43
C GLY A 406 1.71 -17.25 -15.90
N LEU A 407 1.72 -16.27 -16.82
CA LEU A 407 1.75 -16.49 -18.25
C LEU A 407 3.09 -17.08 -18.71
N SER A 408 3.05 -18.28 -19.31
CA SER A 408 4.24 -19.00 -19.79
C SER A 408 5.02 -18.23 -20.86
N ILE A 409 4.34 -17.53 -21.76
CA ILE A 409 4.99 -16.71 -22.78
C ILE A 409 5.82 -15.57 -22.16
N SER A 410 5.32 -14.97 -21.10
CA SER A 410 6.03 -13.92 -20.35
C SER A 410 7.24 -14.48 -19.60
N ALA A 411 7.11 -15.66 -18.99
CA ALA A 411 8.21 -16.37 -18.37
C ALA A 411 9.34 -16.67 -19.37
N ASP A 412 8.98 -17.11 -20.60
CA ASP A 412 9.98 -17.37 -21.65
C ASP A 412 10.71 -16.10 -22.11
N TYR A 413 10.01 -14.96 -22.22
CA TYR A 413 10.67 -13.68 -22.50
C TYR A 413 11.69 -13.29 -21.41
N MET A 414 11.36 -13.49 -20.14
CA MET A 414 12.28 -13.25 -19.03
C MET A 414 13.46 -14.21 -19.06
N ARG A 415 13.22 -15.52 -19.31
CA ARG A 415 14.26 -16.52 -19.47
C ARG A 415 15.28 -16.15 -20.57
N MET A 416 14.81 -15.60 -21.70
CA MET A 416 15.68 -15.12 -22.78
C MET A 416 16.59 -13.95 -22.32
N ALA A 417 16.08 -13.04 -21.50
CA ALA A 417 16.89 -11.96 -20.94
C ALA A 417 17.95 -12.47 -19.94
N ILE A 418 17.54 -13.41 -19.08
CA ILE A 418 18.46 -14.11 -18.15
C ILE A 418 19.57 -14.81 -18.94
N GLN A 419 19.23 -15.47 -20.05
CA GLN A 419 20.22 -16.18 -20.88
C GLN A 419 21.25 -15.22 -21.47
N LYS A 420 20.86 -14.02 -21.92
CA LYS A 420 21.79 -12.99 -22.40
C LYS A 420 22.83 -12.60 -21.34
N ALA A 421 22.42 -12.47 -20.07
CA ALA A 421 23.36 -12.18 -18.98
C ALA A 421 24.39 -13.33 -18.78
N LYS A 422 23.89 -14.58 -18.83
CA LYS A 422 24.74 -15.77 -18.76
C LYS A 422 25.71 -15.85 -19.93
N ASP A 423 25.28 -15.57 -21.16
CA ASP A 423 26.10 -15.60 -22.38
C ASP A 423 27.22 -14.56 -22.33
N LYS A 424 27.02 -13.44 -21.63
CA LYS A 424 28.07 -12.44 -21.34
C LYS A 424 29.01 -12.83 -20.19
N GLY A 425 28.76 -13.97 -19.55
CA GLY A 425 29.62 -14.47 -18.45
C GLY A 425 29.37 -13.73 -17.11
N ILE A 426 28.28 -12.99 -16.96
CA ILE A 426 27.94 -12.33 -15.70
C ILE A 426 27.42 -13.39 -14.73
N PRO A 427 28.05 -13.56 -13.55
CA PRO A 427 27.57 -14.47 -12.51
C PRO A 427 26.15 -14.10 -12.10
N LEU A 428 25.27 -15.11 -12.04
CA LEU A 428 23.87 -14.94 -11.67
C LEU A 428 23.50 -15.93 -10.54
N VAL A 429 22.94 -15.39 -9.46
CA VAL A 429 22.41 -16.17 -8.34
C VAL A 429 20.92 -15.89 -8.21
N THR A 430 20.12 -16.93 -8.02
CA THR A 430 18.69 -16.81 -7.75
C THR A 430 18.44 -16.91 -6.25
N SER A 431 17.77 -15.89 -5.69
CA SER A 431 17.29 -15.85 -4.32
C SER A 431 15.75 -15.98 -4.35
N MET A 432 15.21 -16.99 -3.70
CA MET A 432 13.76 -17.21 -3.67
C MET A 432 13.17 -16.64 -2.40
N GLY A 433 12.00 -15.99 -2.53
CA GLY A 433 11.21 -15.41 -1.44
C GLY A 433 10.27 -16.42 -0.79
N PHE A 434 9.07 -15.94 -0.45
CA PHE A 434 8.02 -16.76 0.14
C PHE A 434 7.56 -17.85 -0.83
N ILE A 435 7.45 -17.52 -2.11
CA ILE A 435 7.03 -18.46 -3.16
C ILE A 435 7.90 -18.29 -4.43
N ALA A 436 8.28 -19.40 -5.04
CA ALA A 436 8.86 -19.46 -6.38
C ALA A 436 8.30 -20.71 -7.06
N ALA A 437 7.24 -20.54 -7.85
CA ALA A 437 6.52 -21.67 -8.44
C ALA A 437 6.10 -21.40 -9.89
N SER A 438 5.84 -22.48 -10.65
CA SER A 438 5.38 -22.39 -12.05
C SER A 438 6.27 -21.47 -12.90
N GLY A 439 5.71 -20.45 -13.59
CA GLY A 439 6.48 -19.47 -14.35
C GLY A 439 7.45 -18.61 -13.53
N GLY A 440 7.31 -18.58 -12.21
CA GLY A 440 8.26 -17.93 -11.29
C GLY A 440 9.47 -18.79 -10.94
N TYR A 441 9.44 -20.10 -11.30
CA TYR A 441 10.54 -21.04 -11.12
C TYR A 441 11.25 -21.39 -12.43
N SER A 442 10.54 -21.28 -13.57
CA SER A 442 11.05 -21.62 -14.92
C SER A 442 12.04 -20.56 -15.38
#